data_e0cfab7c5f50b54efb6c31359b3de66b
#
_entry.id   e0cfab7c5f50b54efb6c31359b3de66b
#
_cell.length_a   1.000
_cell.length_b   1.000
_cell.length_c   1.000
_cell.angle_alpha   90.00
_cell.angle_beta   90.00
_cell.angle_gamma   90.00
#
_symmetry.space_group_name_H-M   'P 1'
#
loop_
_entity.id
_entity.type
_entity.pdbx_description
1 polymer ?
#
loop_
_entity_poly.entity_id
_entity_poly.type
_entity_poly.pdbx_seq_one_letter_code
_entity_poly.pdbx_strand_id
1 'polypeptide(L)'
;MARPPLVVGSAPIPNGGGTLSLLQDGDDFVIRIEGGPGLALMSTRMHGSEDALGKLACERIAGRAQPRVLIGGLGMGFTLAAALEALGPRASVVVAELVPGVVEWNRGPLGEKAGMPLGDPRTEVRLVDVAKLIKSEPAGFDAIMLDVDNGPDGLTQRRNGWLYTPAGLQVAFEALRPAGVLAIWSADADEAFSKRVAKAGFDVEEVQVYAHGKRGTRHTLWFGTKRTRASRPASPAGARAPAAKTAAKPVTKAVAKPA
;
A
#
# COMPACT_ATOMS: atom_id res chain seq x y z
N MET A 1 35.46 22.85 -1.13
CA MET A 1 35.06 21.53 -0.59
C MET A 1 33.63 21.63 -0.10
N ALA A 2 32.73 20.73 -0.50
CA ALA A 2 31.37 20.72 0.02
C ALA A 2 31.41 20.45 1.54
N ARG A 3 30.58 21.20 2.28
CA ARG A 3 30.45 21.02 3.74
C ARG A 3 29.78 19.66 3.98
N PRO A 4 30.25 18.84 4.94
CA PRO A 4 29.58 17.58 5.24
C PRO A 4 28.14 17.83 5.75
N PRO A 5 27.19 16.93 5.46
CA PRO A 5 25.84 17.03 5.99
C PRO A 5 25.81 17.11 7.52
N LEU A 6 24.96 17.97 8.05
CA LEU A 6 24.79 18.17 9.49
C LEU A 6 23.69 17.23 10.01
N VAL A 7 23.96 16.46 11.07
CA VAL A 7 22.92 15.73 11.79
C VAL A 7 22.06 16.72 12.58
N VAL A 8 20.79 16.84 12.22
CA VAL A 8 19.83 17.78 12.85
C VAL A 8 18.77 17.07 13.67
N GLY A 9 18.71 15.73 13.60
CA GLY A 9 17.81 14.93 14.42
C GLY A 9 18.20 13.46 14.46
N SER A 10 17.83 12.78 15.53
CA SER A 10 18.00 11.34 15.72
C SER A 10 16.73 10.77 16.38
N ALA A 11 16.25 9.62 15.92
CA ALA A 11 15.03 9.01 16.42
C ALA A 11 15.15 7.49 16.48
N PRO A 12 14.91 6.87 17.64
CA PRO A 12 14.92 5.41 17.75
C PRO A 12 13.72 4.81 17.03
N ILE A 13 13.98 3.77 16.24
CA ILE A 13 12.93 2.97 15.63
C ILE A 13 12.41 1.99 16.70
N PRO A 14 11.10 1.97 17.02
CA PRO A 14 10.55 1.08 18.03
C PRO A 14 10.89 -0.39 17.79
N ASN A 15 10.96 -1.16 18.90
CA ASN A 15 11.18 -2.60 18.89
C ASN A 15 12.55 -3.05 18.33
N GLY A 16 13.58 -2.25 18.51
CA GLY A 16 14.97 -2.60 18.16
C GLY A 16 15.26 -2.46 16.65
N GLY A 17 14.53 -1.64 15.94
CA GLY A 17 14.73 -1.35 14.51
C GLY A 17 15.95 -0.46 14.21
N GLY A 18 16.75 -0.10 15.23
CA GLY A 18 17.88 0.81 15.08
C GLY A 18 17.50 2.27 15.32
N THR A 19 18.25 3.18 14.74
CA THR A 19 18.04 4.63 14.87
C THR A 19 18.00 5.29 13.50
N LEU A 20 17.05 6.19 13.31
CA LEU A 20 17.01 7.08 12.16
C LEU A 20 17.77 8.36 12.47
N SER A 21 18.53 8.87 11.52
CA SER A 21 19.14 10.19 11.58
C SER A 21 18.59 11.07 10.47
N LEU A 22 18.18 12.29 10.83
CA LEU A 22 17.87 13.36 9.90
C LEU A 22 19.11 14.21 9.67
N LEU A 23 19.55 14.27 8.41
CA LEU A 23 20.71 15.08 8.01
C LEU A 23 20.24 16.24 7.14
N GLN A 24 20.84 17.40 7.36
CA GLN A 24 20.71 18.58 6.49
C GLN A 24 21.93 18.66 5.56
N ASP A 25 21.66 18.76 4.26
CA ASP A 25 22.66 18.93 3.18
C ASP A 25 22.28 20.17 2.33
N GLY A 26 22.80 21.31 2.73
CA GLY A 26 22.36 22.60 2.20
C GLY A 26 20.92 22.90 2.59
N ASP A 27 20.06 23.11 1.58
CA ASP A 27 18.62 23.32 1.78
C ASP A 27 17.81 22.03 1.84
N ASP A 28 18.44 20.90 1.62
CA ASP A 28 17.77 19.58 1.56
C ASP A 28 17.99 18.77 2.81
N PHE A 29 17.10 17.76 2.97
CA PHE A 29 17.18 16.81 4.07
C PHE A 29 17.29 15.38 3.54
N VAL A 30 17.96 14.54 4.33
CA VAL A 30 18.13 13.09 4.07
C VAL A 30 17.84 12.32 5.35
N ILE A 31 17.02 11.28 5.28
CA ILE A 31 16.85 10.32 6.37
C ILE A 31 17.72 9.09 6.09
N ARG A 32 18.47 8.64 7.10
CA ARG A 32 19.31 7.42 7.07
C ARG A 32 19.06 6.54 8.28
N ILE A 33 19.36 5.25 8.14
CA ILE A 33 19.51 4.34 9.29
C ILE A 33 20.95 4.40 9.77
N GLU A 34 21.17 4.64 11.06
CA GLU A 34 22.49 4.61 11.69
C GLU A 34 23.05 3.18 11.69
N GLY A 35 24.36 3.06 11.41
CA GLY A 35 25.04 1.75 11.36
C GLY A 35 24.70 0.90 10.14
N GLY A 36 23.85 1.37 9.24
CA GLY A 36 23.56 0.73 7.97
C GLY A 36 24.65 1.03 6.91
N PRO A 37 24.50 0.51 5.67
CA PRO A 37 25.49 0.65 4.59
C PRO A 37 25.66 2.07 4.06
N GLY A 38 25.23 3.10 4.81
CA GLY A 38 25.39 4.52 4.48
C GLY A 38 24.42 5.04 3.41
N LEU A 39 23.51 4.20 2.95
CA LEU A 39 22.50 4.59 1.95
C LEU A 39 21.43 5.50 2.57
N ALA A 40 21.06 6.54 1.83
CA ALA A 40 19.89 7.33 2.16
C ALA A 40 18.63 6.48 1.97
N LEU A 41 17.74 6.50 2.96
CA LEU A 41 16.41 5.90 2.81
C LEU A 41 15.53 6.77 1.94
N MET A 42 15.57 8.09 2.18
CA MET A 42 14.77 9.08 1.45
C MET A 42 15.44 10.45 1.48
N SER A 43 15.09 11.31 0.54
CA SER A 43 15.65 12.66 0.40
C SER A 43 14.60 13.64 -0.12
N THR A 44 14.61 14.88 0.39
CA THR A 44 13.73 15.94 -0.10
C THR A 44 13.97 16.32 -1.56
N ARG A 45 15.10 15.91 -2.15
CA ARG A 45 15.40 16.10 -3.59
C ARG A 45 14.67 15.15 -4.51
N MET A 46 14.24 13.99 -4.00
CA MET A 46 13.68 12.90 -4.81
C MET A 46 12.42 12.38 -4.14
N HIS A 47 11.28 12.96 -4.47
CA HIS A 47 9.97 12.62 -3.92
C HIS A 47 8.88 12.43 -4.99
N GLY A 48 9.25 12.46 -6.28
CA GLY A 48 8.28 12.38 -7.38
C GLY A 48 7.46 11.08 -7.41
N SER A 49 8.00 9.98 -6.88
CA SER A 49 7.29 8.71 -6.75
C SER A 49 6.25 8.73 -5.61
N GLU A 50 6.57 9.41 -4.52
CA GLU A 50 5.69 9.63 -3.36
C GLU A 50 4.54 10.58 -3.74
N ASP A 51 4.85 11.66 -4.47
CA ASP A 51 3.84 12.56 -5.04
C ASP A 51 2.88 11.80 -5.96
N ALA A 52 3.42 10.95 -6.84
CA ALA A 52 2.62 10.13 -7.74
C ALA A 52 1.75 9.12 -6.98
N LEU A 53 2.27 8.48 -5.91
CA LEU A 53 1.50 7.57 -5.09
C LEU A 53 0.28 8.27 -4.48
N GLY A 54 0.49 9.41 -3.82
CA GLY A 54 -0.57 10.20 -3.19
C GLY A 54 -1.63 10.65 -4.20
N LYS A 55 -1.19 11.27 -5.29
CA LYS A 55 -2.07 11.80 -6.33
C LYS A 55 -2.87 10.70 -7.03
N LEU A 56 -2.18 9.69 -7.58
CA LEU A 56 -2.83 8.65 -8.39
C LEU A 56 -3.78 7.76 -7.58
N ALA A 57 -3.50 7.51 -6.30
CA ALA A 57 -4.41 6.79 -5.42
C ALA A 57 -5.71 7.59 -5.18
N CYS A 58 -5.59 8.90 -4.93
CA CYS A 58 -6.73 9.78 -4.70
C CYS A 58 -7.58 10.00 -5.96
N GLU A 59 -6.96 10.08 -7.14
CA GLU A 59 -7.68 10.15 -8.42
C GLU A 59 -8.60 8.95 -8.64
N ARG A 60 -8.19 7.74 -8.22
CA ARG A 60 -8.98 6.50 -8.34
C ARG A 60 -10.21 6.45 -7.42
N ILE A 61 -10.28 7.32 -6.42
CA ILE A 61 -11.41 7.46 -5.51
C ILE A 61 -12.12 8.81 -5.62
N ALA A 62 -11.84 9.60 -6.67
CA ALA A 62 -12.35 10.98 -6.85
C ALA A 62 -13.89 11.11 -6.79
N GLY A 63 -14.63 10.02 -7.09
CA GLY A 63 -16.11 10.02 -6.99
C GLY A 63 -16.67 9.94 -5.56
N ARG A 64 -15.82 9.83 -4.53
CA ARG A 64 -16.25 9.71 -3.13
C ARG A 64 -16.58 11.09 -2.55
N ALA A 65 -17.75 11.23 -1.95
CA ALA A 65 -18.18 12.51 -1.38
C ALA A 65 -17.42 12.90 -0.11
N GLN A 66 -17.03 11.92 0.69
CA GLN A 66 -16.27 12.05 1.95
C GLN A 66 -15.26 10.91 2.05
N PRO A 67 -14.19 10.94 1.22
CA PRO A 67 -13.23 9.85 1.22
C PRO A 67 -12.44 9.82 2.53
N ARG A 68 -12.24 8.61 3.05
CA ARG A 68 -11.36 8.34 4.17
C ARG A 68 -10.15 7.54 3.70
N VAL A 69 -8.99 8.12 3.87
CA VAL A 69 -7.72 7.60 3.35
C VAL A 69 -6.80 7.22 4.51
N LEU A 70 -6.12 6.09 4.38
CA LEU A 70 -5.02 5.70 5.27
C LEU A 70 -3.70 5.79 4.51
N ILE A 71 -2.72 6.44 5.10
CA ILE A 71 -1.33 6.45 4.65
C ILE A 71 -0.51 5.72 5.73
N GLY A 72 0.12 4.62 5.35
CA GLY A 72 1.08 3.90 6.17
C GLY A 72 2.48 4.41 5.89
N GLY A 73 3.12 4.95 6.91
CA GLY A 73 4.38 5.71 6.82
C GLY A 73 4.16 7.19 6.51
N LEU A 74 4.80 8.05 7.29
CA LEU A 74 4.81 9.48 7.05
C LEU A 74 6.02 9.90 6.19
N GLY A 75 7.16 9.27 6.45
CA GLY A 75 8.41 9.60 5.77
C GLY A 75 8.73 11.08 5.82
N MET A 76 8.87 11.70 4.67
CA MET A 76 9.10 13.16 4.55
C MET A 76 7.82 13.97 4.31
N GLY A 77 6.64 13.33 4.32
CA GLY A 77 5.35 14.02 4.20
C GLY A 77 4.85 14.24 2.78
N PHE A 78 5.59 13.86 1.75
CA PHE A 78 5.25 14.15 0.35
C PHE A 78 4.02 13.37 -0.13
N THR A 79 3.89 12.07 0.20
CA THR A 79 2.69 11.28 -0.11
C THR A 79 1.44 11.90 0.52
N LEU A 80 1.55 12.38 1.77
CA LEU A 80 0.47 13.07 2.46
C LEU A 80 0.12 14.40 1.78
N ALA A 81 1.12 15.23 1.46
CA ALA A 81 0.92 16.50 0.79
C ALA A 81 0.21 16.33 -0.56
N ALA A 82 0.68 15.40 -1.38
CA ALA A 82 0.07 15.09 -2.69
C ALA A 82 -1.36 14.53 -2.56
N ALA A 83 -1.63 13.70 -1.54
CA ALA A 83 -2.97 13.22 -1.27
C ALA A 83 -3.93 14.35 -0.86
N LEU A 84 -3.50 15.25 0.02
CA LEU A 84 -4.29 16.40 0.46
C LEU A 84 -4.60 17.37 -0.68
N GLU A 85 -3.65 17.57 -1.61
CA GLU A 85 -3.86 18.39 -2.81
C GLU A 85 -4.92 17.79 -3.74
N ALA A 86 -4.93 16.47 -3.90
CA ALA A 86 -5.86 15.76 -4.77
C ALA A 86 -7.26 15.55 -4.14
N LEU A 87 -7.38 15.67 -2.81
CA LEU A 87 -8.62 15.41 -2.07
C LEU A 87 -9.43 16.68 -1.81
N GLY A 88 -10.76 16.54 -1.86
CA GLY A 88 -11.68 17.62 -1.50
C GLY A 88 -11.71 17.94 0.01
N PRO A 89 -12.34 19.04 0.39
CA PRO A 89 -12.33 19.56 1.77
C PRO A 89 -13.05 18.68 2.80
N ARG A 90 -13.86 17.72 2.36
CA ARG A 90 -14.57 16.78 3.23
C ARG A 90 -13.85 15.43 3.40
N ALA A 91 -12.64 15.32 2.90
CA ALA A 91 -11.83 14.13 3.10
C ALA A 91 -11.31 14.02 4.54
N SER A 92 -10.95 12.81 4.95
CA SER A 92 -10.22 12.53 6.17
C SER A 92 -9.01 11.67 5.83
N VAL A 93 -7.83 12.10 6.24
CA VAL A 93 -6.57 11.39 5.99
C VAL A 93 -5.95 10.98 7.32
N VAL A 94 -5.86 9.68 7.54
CA VAL A 94 -5.19 9.10 8.70
C VAL A 94 -3.79 8.69 8.29
N VAL A 95 -2.78 9.16 9.00
CA VAL A 95 -1.38 8.77 8.82
C VAL A 95 -0.97 7.86 9.98
N ALA A 96 -0.61 6.62 9.68
CA ALA A 96 -0.03 5.69 10.64
C ALA A 96 1.50 5.78 10.56
N GLU A 97 2.13 6.35 11.58
CA GLU A 97 3.58 6.44 11.69
C GLU A 97 4.06 5.71 12.95
N LEU A 98 5.16 4.97 12.82
CA LEU A 98 5.70 4.17 13.91
C LEU A 98 6.73 4.93 14.74
N VAL A 99 7.47 5.87 14.13
CA VAL A 99 8.60 6.58 14.72
C VAL A 99 8.19 7.99 15.15
N PRO A 100 8.02 8.29 16.46
CA PRO A 100 7.59 9.61 16.91
C PRO A 100 8.47 10.76 16.40
N GLY A 101 9.80 10.54 16.32
CA GLY A 101 10.73 11.56 15.83
C GLY A 101 10.47 11.96 14.37
N VAL A 102 9.99 11.05 13.52
CA VAL A 102 9.60 11.38 12.14
C VAL A 102 8.43 12.36 12.13
N VAL A 103 7.46 12.19 13.05
CA VAL A 103 6.35 13.14 13.20
C VAL A 103 6.85 14.52 13.66
N GLU A 104 7.78 14.55 14.62
CA GLU A 104 8.37 15.82 15.09
C GLU A 104 9.15 16.53 13.97
N TRP A 105 9.91 15.79 13.16
CA TRP A 105 10.62 16.36 12.01
C TRP A 105 9.65 16.95 10.97
N ASN A 106 8.49 16.33 10.78
CA ASN A 106 7.44 16.83 9.89
C ASN A 106 6.62 17.99 10.49
N ARG A 107 6.70 18.23 11.78
CA ARG A 107 6.19 19.46 12.42
C ARG A 107 7.17 20.63 12.30
N GLY A 108 8.39 20.36 11.88
CA GLY A 108 9.48 21.31 11.71
C GLY A 108 10.03 21.28 10.27
N PRO A 109 11.34 21.05 10.10
CA PRO A 109 12.04 21.30 8.84
C PRO A 109 11.58 20.44 7.66
N LEU A 110 11.12 19.21 7.88
CA LEU A 110 10.57 18.39 6.79
C LEU A 110 9.19 18.89 6.38
N GLY A 111 8.36 19.29 7.35
CA GLY A 111 7.05 19.86 7.05
C GLY A 111 7.14 21.09 6.17
N GLU A 112 8.09 21.99 6.41
CA GLU A 112 8.35 23.17 5.55
C GLU A 112 8.64 22.76 4.11
N LYS A 113 9.38 21.67 3.88
CA LYS A 113 9.69 21.14 2.54
C LYS A 113 8.47 20.56 1.84
N ALA A 114 7.57 19.93 2.61
CA ALA A 114 6.35 19.31 2.09
C ALA A 114 5.11 20.23 2.13
N GLY A 115 5.25 21.52 2.51
CA GLY A 115 4.14 22.46 2.61
C GLY A 115 3.28 22.31 3.87
N MET A 116 3.85 21.82 4.98
CA MET A 116 3.23 21.69 6.30
C MET A 116 1.97 20.79 6.32
N PRO A 117 1.98 19.59 5.71
CA PRO A 117 0.76 18.79 5.54
C PRO A 117 0.16 18.28 6.86
N LEU A 118 0.94 18.21 7.94
CA LEU A 118 0.42 17.88 9.27
C LEU A 118 -0.45 18.97 9.89
N GLY A 119 -0.37 20.20 9.38
CA GLY A 119 -1.22 21.34 9.80
C GLY A 119 -2.58 21.34 9.10
N ASP A 120 -2.82 20.51 8.11
CA ASP A 120 -4.11 20.44 7.41
C ASP A 120 -5.18 19.81 8.34
N PRO A 121 -6.35 20.45 8.52
CA PRO A 121 -7.40 19.96 9.41
C PRO A 121 -8.00 18.59 9.03
N ARG A 122 -7.76 18.13 7.80
CA ARG A 122 -8.15 16.80 7.33
C ARG A 122 -7.21 15.69 7.79
N THR A 123 -6.02 16.04 8.33
CA THR A 123 -4.96 15.10 8.72
C THR A 123 -5.08 14.69 10.18
N GLU A 124 -5.08 13.39 10.42
CA GLU A 124 -4.96 12.77 11.74
C GLU A 124 -3.71 11.88 11.77
N VAL A 125 -2.75 12.17 12.64
CA VAL A 125 -1.57 11.32 12.85
C VAL A 125 -1.80 10.35 14.00
N ARG A 126 -1.56 9.08 13.76
CA ARG A 126 -1.60 8.02 14.77
C ARG A 126 -0.22 7.37 14.89
N LEU A 127 0.35 7.42 16.09
CA LEU A 127 1.61 6.72 16.42
C LEU A 127 1.33 5.23 16.63
N VAL A 128 1.18 4.49 15.54
CA VAL A 128 0.79 3.08 15.55
C VAL A 128 1.37 2.35 14.34
N ASP A 129 1.59 1.05 14.50
CA ASP A 129 1.88 0.16 13.38
C ASP A 129 0.68 0.10 12.43
N VAL A 130 0.90 0.43 11.15
CA VAL A 130 -0.16 0.44 10.11
C VAL A 130 -0.87 -0.91 9.98
N ALA A 131 -0.16 -2.03 10.18
CA ALA A 131 -0.75 -3.36 10.15
C ALA A 131 -1.79 -3.56 11.25
N LYS A 132 -1.56 -2.98 12.44
CA LYS A 132 -2.55 -3.01 13.55
C LYS A 132 -3.77 -2.17 13.20
N LEU A 133 -3.56 -1.00 12.61
CA LEU A 133 -4.65 -0.09 12.24
C LEU A 133 -5.54 -0.71 11.15
N ILE A 134 -4.96 -1.27 10.10
CA ILE A 134 -5.68 -1.96 9.03
C ILE A 134 -6.54 -3.11 9.60
N LYS A 135 -5.98 -3.90 10.53
CA LYS A 135 -6.72 -5.01 11.19
C LYS A 135 -7.91 -4.54 12.02
N SER A 136 -7.82 -3.37 12.62
CA SER A 136 -8.84 -2.86 13.57
C SER A 136 -10.01 -2.16 12.89
N GLU A 137 -9.90 -1.82 11.60
CA GLU A 137 -10.90 -0.99 10.90
C GLU A 137 -11.42 -1.65 9.60
N PRO A 138 -12.20 -2.75 9.68
CA PRO A 138 -12.79 -3.36 8.50
C PRO A 138 -13.76 -2.40 7.79
N ALA A 139 -13.68 -2.33 6.47
CA ALA A 139 -14.42 -1.39 5.62
C ALA A 139 -14.30 0.08 6.08
N GLY A 140 -13.13 0.43 6.64
CA GLY A 140 -12.87 1.76 7.21
C GLY A 140 -12.40 2.78 6.17
N PHE A 141 -11.78 2.34 5.06
CA PHE A 141 -11.05 3.22 4.17
C PHE A 141 -11.49 3.12 2.71
N ASP A 142 -11.47 4.26 2.01
CA ASP A 142 -11.67 4.34 0.56
C ASP A 142 -10.35 4.12 -0.20
N ALA A 143 -9.21 4.54 0.40
CA ALA A 143 -7.88 4.19 -0.07
C ALA A 143 -6.96 3.86 1.10
N ILE A 144 -6.04 2.91 0.86
CA ILE A 144 -4.91 2.59 1.74
C ILE A 144 -3.66 2.73 0.89
N MET A 145 -2.75 3.62 1.30
CA MET A 145 -1.45 3.83 0.66
C MET A 145 -0.38 3.28 1.58
N LEU A 146 0.44 2.36 1.09
CA LEU A 146 1.56 1.79 1.82
C LEU A 146 2.86 2.35 1.24
N ASP A 147 3.42 3.31 1.97
CA ASP A 147 4.70 3.96 1.72
C ASP A 147 5.65 3.62 2.87
N VAL A 148 5.75 2.32 3.15
CA VAL A 148 6.55 1.75 4.23
C VAL A 148 7.62 0.84 3.64
N ASP A 149 8.88 1.03 4.01
CA ASP A 149 10.04 0.30 3.50
C ASP A 149 10.23 0.42 1.96
N ASN A 150 11.11 -0.42 1.40
CA ASN A 150 11.39 -0.46 -0.03
C ASN A 150 10.42 -1.37 -0.82
N GLY A 151 9.21 -1.61 -0.31
CA GLY A 151 8.21 -2.48 -0.95
C GLY A 151 8.28 -3.95 -0.49
N PRO A 152 7.70 -4.90 -1.28
CA PRO A 152 7.57 -6.30 -0.89
C PRO A 152 8.88 -7.02 -0.55
N ASP A 153 9.99 -6.58 -1.15
CA ASP A 153 11.34 -7.12 -0.91
C ASP A 153 12.18 -6.22 0.03
N GLY A 154 11.54 -5.31 0.73
CA GLY A 154 12.17 -4.29 1.58
C GLY A 154 13.12 -4.86 2.63
N LEU A 155 14.34 -4.30 2.67
CA LEU A 155 15.44 -4.76 3.51
C LEU A 155 15.37 -4.24 4.96
N THR A 156 14.52 -3.25 5.25
CA THR A 156 14.62 -2.44 6.47
C THR A 156 13.85 -2.98 7.66
N GLN A 157 12.73 -3.67 7.46
CA GLN A 157 12.01 -4.31 8.57
C GLN A 157 11.31 -5.61 8.13
N ARG A 158 11.77 -6.76 8.64
CA ARG A 158 11.09 -8.07 8.50
C ARG A 158 9.61 -8.04 8.93
N ARG A 159 9.19 -7.05 9.71
CA ARG A 159 7.82 -6.91 10.24
C ARG A 159 6.83 -6.39 9.22
N ASN A 160 7.24 -5.48 8.32
CA ASN A 160 6.37 -4.97 7.27
C ASN A 160 6.15 -6.00 6.15
N GLY A 161 7.04 -6.98 6.02
CA GLY A 161 6.86 -8.10 5.09
C GLY A 161 5.51 -8.81 5.22
N TRP A 162 4.90 -8.80 6.43
CA TRP A 162 3.56 -9.35 6.62
C TRP A 162 2.49 -8.66 5.77
N LEU A 163 2.56 -7.33 5.58
CA LEU A 163 1.60 -6.56 4.77
C LEU A 163 1.51 -7.07 3.33
N TYR A 164 2.59 -7.59 2.80
CA TYR A 164 2.73 -8.08 1.42
C TYR A 164 2.47 -9.58 1.27
N THR A 165 2.20 -10.29 2.38
CA THR A 165 1.78 -11.69 2.35
C THR A 165 0.32 -11.83 1.89
N PRO A 166 -0.13 -13.02 1.45
CA PRO A 166 -1.54 -13.26 1.16
C PRO A 166 -2.47 -12.89 2.32
N ALA A 167 -2.05 -13.16 3.57
CA ALA A 167 -2.83 -12.81 4.76
C ALA A 167 -2.92 -11.29 4.98
N GLY A 168 -1.81 -10.56 4.81
CA GLY A 168 -1.78 -9.10 4.92
C GLY A 168 -2.63 -8.42 3.84
N LEU A 169 -2.51 -8.88 2.59
CA LEU A 169 -3.31 -8.39 1.48
C LEU A 169 -4.81 -8.67 1.67
N GLN A 170 -5.17 -9.82 2.25
CA GLN A 170 -6.55 -10.14 2.57
C GLN A 170 -7.11 -9.17 3.63
N VAL A 171 -6.34 -8.86 4.67
CA VAL A 171 -6.74 -7.90 5.70
C VAL A 171 -6.85 -6.48 5.12
N ALA A 172 -5.94 -6.07 4.24
CA ALA A 172 -6.06 -4.80 3.52
C ALA A 172 -7.31 -4.77 2.63
N PHE A 173 -7.63 -5.88 1.96
CA PHE A 173 -8.87 -6.03 1.20
C PHE A 173 -10.11 -5.85 2.08
N GLU A 174 -10.14 -6.44 3.27
CA GLU A 174 -11.25 -6.32 4.22
C GLU A 174 -11.38 -4.92 4.79
N ALA A 175 -10.27 -4.23 5.05
CA ALA A 175 -10.24 -2.86 5.56
C ALA A 175 -10.73 -1.82 4.53
N LEU A 176 -10.69 -2.15 3.24
CA LEU A 176 -11.19 -1.26 2.19
C LEU A 176 -12.71 -1.37 2.04
N ARG A 177 -13.35 -0.24 1.80
CA ARG A 177 -14.72 -0.14 1.34
C ARG A 177 -14.88 -0.75 -0.06
N PRO A 178 -16.11 -1.09 -0.51
CA PRO A 178 -16.34 -1.56 -1.88
C PRO A 178 -15.77 -0.58 -2.91
N ALA A 179 -15.06 -1.09 -3.92
CA ALA A 179 -14.31 -0.32 -4.93
C ALA A 179 -13.24 0.63 -4.34
N GLY A 180 -12.78 0.35 -3.12
CA GLY A 180 -11.64 1.05 -2.52
C GLY A 180 -10.32 0.61 -3.15
N VAL A 181 -9.27 1.40 -2.95
CA VAL A 181 -7.96 1.24 -3.60
C VAL A 181 -6.87 0.94 -2.58
N LEU A 182 -6.11 -0.12 -2.81
CA LEU A 182 -4.83 -0.37 -2.17
C LEU A 182 -3.73 0.14 -3.09
N ALA A 183 -2.94 1.11 -2.64
CA ALA A 183 -1.79 1.65 -3.36
C ALA A 183 -0.50 1.28 -2.61
N ILE A 184 0.48 0.76 -3.33
CA ILE A 184 1.75 0.30 -2.75
C ILE A 184 2.90 0.86 -3.54
N TRP A 185 3.85 1.49 -2.85
CA TRP A 185 5.12 1.92 -3.41
C TRP A 185 6.18 0.82 -3.31
N SER A 186 7.05 0.71 -4.32
CA SER A 186 8.23 -0.17 -4.28
C SER A 186 9.38 0.41 -5.08
N ALA A 187 10.59 0.12 -4.61
CA ALA A 187 11.82 0.42 -5.35
C ALA A 187 11.88 -0.31 -6.69
N ASP A 188 11.43 -1.56 -6.72
CA ASP A 188 11.54 -2.46 -7.88
C ASP A 188 10.17 -3.02 -8.31
N ALA A 189 10.12 -3.56 -9.52
CA ALA A 189 8.98 -4.32 -10.03
C ALA A 189 9.04 -5.78 -9.57
N ASP A 190 7.87 -6.36 -9.21
CA ASP A 190 7.74 -7.77 -8.84
C ASP A 190 6.45 -8.36 -9.46
N GLU A 191 6.59 -9.14 -10.53
CA GLU A 191 5.47 -9.79 -11.21
C GLU A 191 4.76 -10.83 -10.30
N ALA A 192 5.51 -11.49 -9.42
CA ALA A 192 4.94 -12.46 -8.48
C ALA A 192 4.07 -11.74 -7.45
N PHE A 193 4.45 -10.52 -7.05
CA PHE A 193 3.66 -9.69 -6.17
C PHE A 193 2.36 -9.23 -6.83
N SER A 194 2.39 -8.77 -8.09
CA SER A 194 1.18 -8.42 -8.85
C SER A 194 0.19 -9.57 -8.90
N LYS A 195 0.67 -10.78 -9.17
CA LYS A 195 -0.16 -12.00 -9.15
C LYS A 195 -0.73 -12.29 -7.75
N ARG A 196 0.04 -11.98 -6.69
CA ARG A 196 -0.40 -12.15 -5.29
C ARG A 196 -1.51 -11.18 -4.94
N VAL A 197 -1.38 -9.90 -5.31
CA VAL A 197 -2.41 -8.87 -5.13
C VAL A 197 -3.69 -9.24 -5.88
N ALA A 198 -3.57 -9.69 -7.15
CA ALA A 198 -4.72 -10.13 -7.93
C ALA A 198 -5.46 -11.34 -7.31
N LYS A 199 -4.71 -12.30 -6.73
CA LYS A 199 -5.28 -13.46 -6.00
C LYS A 199 -6.02 -13.04 -4.73
N ALA A 200 -5.60 -11.96 -4.07
CA ALA A 200 -6.29 -11.41 -2.91
C ALA A 200 -7.65 -10.76 -3.25
N GLY A 201 -8.00 -10.63 -4.53
CA GLY A 201 -9.32 -10.14 -4.96
C GLY A 201 -9.31 -8.73 -5.55
N PHE A 202 -8.13 -8.18 -5.84
CA PHE A 202 -7.98 -6.88 -6.46
C PHE A 202 -7.92 -6.96 -7.99
N ASP A 203 -8.37 -5.89 -8.66
CA ASP A 203 -7.98 -5.57 -10.03
C ASP A 203 -6.71 -4.73 -9.95
N VAL A 204 -5.62 -5.23 -10.54
CA VAL A 204 -4.27 -4.68 -10.35
C VAL A 204 -3.83 -3.88 -11.57
N GLU A 205 -3.31 -2.70 -11.32
CA GLU A 205 -2.61 -1.86 -12.28
C GLU A 205 -1.21 -1.55 -11.75
N GLU A 206 -0.19 -1.68 -12.61
CA GLU A 206 1.19 -1.29 -12.32
C GLU A 206 1.52 0.01 -13.07
N VAL A 207 2.09 0.99 -12.34
CA VAL A 207 2.52 2.25 -12.90
C VAL A 207 4.00 2.46 -12.59
N GLN A 208 4.80 2.67 -13.64
CA GLN A 208 6.20 3.04 -13.49
C GLN A 208 6.33 4.55 -13.38
N VAL A 209 7.00 5.02 -12.32
CA VAL A 209 7.22 6.45 -12.04
C VAL A 209 8.70 6.72 -11.83
N TYR A 210 9.11 7.98 -11.98
CA TYR A 210 10.47 8.40 -11.72
C TYR A 210 10.55 9.12 -10.38
N ALA A 211 11.66 8.90 -9.65
CA ALA A 211 11.95 9.61 -8.40
C ALA A 211 12.05 11.14 -8.58
N HIS A 212 12.35 11.62 -9.79
CA HIS A 212 12.45 13.04 -10.09
C HIS A 212 11.86 13.38 -11.47
N GLY A 213 10.62 13.84 -11.50
CA GLY A 213 9.93 14.23 -12.73
C GLY A 213 9.92 13.14 -13.79
N LYS A 214 10.74 13.27 -14.85
CA LYS A 214 10.88 12.26 -15.93
C LYS A 214 12.28 11.60 -15.93
N ARG A 215 13.04 11.71 -14.85
CA ARG A 215 14.44 11.28 -14.77
C ARG A 215 14.74 10.62 -13.42
N GLY A 216 15.87 9.93 -13.34
CA GLY A 216 16.33 9.26 -12.12
C GLY A 216 15.90 7.80 -12.04
N THR A 217 15.96 7.24 -10.85
CA THR A 217 15.54 5.87 -10.57
C THR A 217 14.04 5.71 -10.85
N ARG A 218 13.68 4.59 -11.48
CA ARG A 218 12.27 4.22 -11.67
C ARG A 218 11.80 3.41 -10.47
N HIS A 219 10.60 3.72 -10.02
CA HIS A 219 9.89 3.00 -8.98
C HIS A 219 8.60 2.42 -9.52
N THR A 220 8.09 1.40 -8.88
CA THR A 220 6.83 0.75 -9.23
C THR A 220 5.76 1.10 -8.21
N LEU A 221 4.61 1.56 -8.70
CA LEU A 221 3.40 1.73 -7.91
C LEU A 221 2.39 0.68 -8.32
N TRP A 222 1.88 -0.09 -7.37
CA TRP A 222 0.74 -0.98 -7.59
C TRP A 222 -0.54 -0.34 -7.07
N PHE A 223 -1.56 -0.34 -7.91
CA PHE A 223 -2.91 0.06 -7.54
C PHE A 223 -3.83 -1.15 -7.65
N GLY A 224 -4.30 -1.66 -6.51
CA GLY A 224 -5.27 -2.73 -6.42
C GLY A 224 -6.64 -2.19 -6.13
N THR A 225 -7.57 -2.20 -7.10
CA THR A 225 -8.97 -1.83 -6.85
C THR A 225 -9.73 -3.03 -6.30
N LYS A 226 -10.36 -2.88 -5.14
CA LYS A 226 -11.19 -3.94 -4.53
C LYS A 226 -12.35 -4.31 -5.42
N ARG A 227 -12.39 -5.56 -5.91
CA ARG A 227 -13.51 -6.07 -6.71
C ARG A 227 -14.81 -6.04 -5.93
N THR A 228 -15.85 -5.51 -6.56
CA THR A 228 -17.21 -5.61 -6.05
C THR A 228 -17.88 -6.87 -6.58
N ARG A 229 -18.96 -7.33 -5.93
CA ARG A 229 -19.72 -8.48 -6.45
C ARG A 229 -20.23 -8.27 -7.89
N ALA A 230 -20.46 -7.03 -8.30
CA ALA A 230 -20.89 -6.67 -9.65
C ALA A 230 -19.76 -6.76 -10.69
N SER A 231 -18.49 -6.65 -10.27
CA SER A 231 -17.32 -6.72 -11.15
C SER A 231 -16.75 -8.14 -11.29
N ARG A 232 -17.32 -9.15 -10.59
CA ARG A 232 -16.93 -10.54 -10.79
C ARG A 232 -17.42 -10.99 -12.17
N PRO A 233 -16.52 -11.45 -13.09
CA PRO A 233 -17.00 -12.12 -14.29
C PRO A 233 -17.92 -13.25 -13.86
N ALA A 234 -19.10 -13.35 -14.49
CA ALA A 234 -20.05 -14.44 -14.24
C ALA A 234 -19.27 -15.74 -14.41
N SER A 235 -19.17 -16.57 -13.37
CA SER A 235 -18.70 -17.94 -13.52
C SER A 235 -19.52 -18.55 -14.65
N PRO A 236 -18.92 -19.23 -15.64
CA PRO A 236 -19.70 -19.93 -16.63
C PRO A 236 -20.65 -20.86 -15.90
N ALA A 237 -21.95 -20.57 -16.04
CA ALA A 237 -23.01 -21.37 -15.43
C ALA A 237 -22.73 -22.84 -15.74
N GLY A 238 -22.62 -23.66 -14.70
CA GLY A 238 -22.24 -25.05 -14.81
C GLY A 238 -22.97 -25.72 -15.96
N ALA A 239 -22.21 -26.28 -16.89
CA ALA A 239 -22.75 -27.19 -17.88
C ALA A 239 -23.46 -28.31 -17.16
N ARG A 240 -24.79 -28.31 -17.22
CA ARG A 240 -25.65 -29.36 -16.74
C ARG A 240 -25.16 -30.66 -17.40
N ALA A 241 -24.61 -31.58 -16.61
CA ALA A 241 -24.24 -32.89 -17.10
C ALA A 241 -25.49 -33.53 -17.75
N PRO A 242 -25.36 -34.13 -18.95
CA PRO A 242 -26.49 -34.82 -19.59
C PRO A 242 -26.93 -35.98 -18.71
N ALA A 243 -28.24 -36.06 -18.44
CA ALA A 243 -28.87 -37.13 -17.68
C ALA A 243 -28.46 -38.48 -18.27
N ALA A 244 -27.90 -39.37 -17.42
CA ALA A 244 -27.59 -40.72 -17.77
C ALA A 244 -28.88 -41.45 -18.14
N LYS A 245 -28.97 -41.93 -19.39
CA LYS A 245 -30.03 -42.82 -19.84
C LYS A 245 -29.90 -44.16 -19.09
N THR A 246 -30.90 -44.47 -18.26
CA THR A 246 -31.06 -45.77 -17.60
C THR A 246 -31.24 -46.86 -18.67
N ALA A 247 -30.22 -47.70 -18.87
CA ALA A 247 -30.32 -48.89 -19.69
C ALA A 247 -31.14 -49.96 -18.95
N ALA A 248 -32.24 -50.40 -19.53
CA ALA A 248 -33.08 -51.48 -19.05
C ALA A 248 -32.30 -52.81 -19.12
N LYS A 249 -32.32 -53.59 -18.05
CA LYS A 249 -31.78 -54.94 -18.01
C LYS A 249 -32.68 -55.91 -18.79
N PRO A 250 -32.15 -56.86 -19.60
CA PRO A 250 -32.96 -57.90 -20.23
C PRO A 250 -33.34 -58.95 -19.20
N VAL A 251 -34.61 -59.31 -19.26
CA VAL A 251 -35.20 -60.43 -18.48
C VAL A 251 -34.76 -61.77 -19.09
N THR A 252 -33.98 -62.55 -18.37
CA THR A 252 -33.64 -63.93 -18.72
C THR A 252 -34.77 -64.86 -18.29
N LYS A 253 -35.47 -65.51 -19.27
CA LYS A 253 -36.41 -66.61 -19.06
C LYS A 253 -35.65 -67.87 -18.64
N ALA A 254 -36.01 -68.40 -17.50
CA ALA A 254 -35.60 -69.74 -17.08
C ALA A 254 -36.31 -70.82 -17.95
N VAL A 255 -35.53 -71.69 -18.55
CA VAL A 255 -36.00 -72.86 -19.23
C VAL A 255 -35.91 -74.07 -18.24
N ALA A 256 -37.04 -74.66 -17.94
CA ALA A 256 -37.11 -75.87 -17.17
C ALA A 256 -36.68 -77.11 -18.01
N LYS A 257 -35.93 -78.03 -17.41
CA LYS A 257 -35.57 -79.31 -17.97
C LYS A 257 -36.54 -80.33 -17.46
N PRO A 258 -37.05 -81.21 -18.31
CA PRO A 258 -37.88 -82.40 -17.84
C PRO A 258 -37.01 -83.61 -17.55
N ALA A 259 -37.54 -84.44 -16.62
CA ALA A 259 -37.28 -85.86 -16.25
C ALA A 259 -35.85 -86.31 -16.03
#